data_2dd3cb970461edff061c9696aa8bea3f
#
_entry.id   2dd3cb970461edff061c9696aa8bea3f
#
_cell.length_a   1.000
_cell.length_b   1.000
_cell.length_c   1.000
_cell.angle_alpha   90.00
_cell.angle_beta   90.00
_cell.angle_gamma   90.00
#
_symmetry.space_group_name_H-M   'P 1'
#
loop_
_entity.id
_entity.type
_entity.pdbx_description
1 polymer ?
#
loop_
_entity_poly.entity_id
_entity_poly.type
_entity_poly.pdbx_seq_one_letter_code
_entity_poly.pdbx_strand_id
1 'polypeptide(L)'
;MKLLNEILGTKYPIIQGGMANIATGEFAAACSNAGALGIIGAGGMNADTLRENIRRCKQLTDKPFGVNIMLMHPQADEFAQIVVEEGVQVVTTGAGNPGKYVPMWKAAGIKVIPVVAAAVLAKHLEKLGIDAVIAEGTESGGHVGEMATMALVPQVVDAVDLPVIAAGGIADGRQLAAALALGACGVQVGTCLLVSEECPIHENYKAALLLSLIHISEPTRLDVI
;
A
#
# COMPACT_ATOMS: atom_id res chain seq x y z
N MET A 1 10.51 -13.87 -13.08
CA MET A 1 9.44 -13.17 -12.32
C MET A 1 9.16 -11.84 -13.01
N LYS A 2 7.89 -11.44 -13.22
CA LYS A 2 7.54 -10.10 -13.71
C LYS A 2 7.73 -9.10 -12.57
N LEU A 3 8.28 -7.92 -12.89
CA LEU A 3 8.37 -6.84 -11.92
C LEU A 3 6.99 -6.20 -11.68
N LEU A 4 6.82 -5.56 -10.55
CA LEU A 4 5.56 -4.97 -10.11
C LEU A 4 5.02 -3.92 -11.10
N ASN A 5 5.88 -3.13 -11.72
CA ASN A 5 5.48 -2.15 -12.74
C ASN A 5 4.86 -2.80 -13.98
N GLU A 6 5.30 -3.99 -14.38
CA GLU A 6 4.71 -4.76 -15.48
C GLU A 6 3.31 -5.31 -15.10
N ILE A 7 3.11 -5.61 -13.81
CA ILE A 7 1.84 -6.11 -13.27
C ILE A 7 0.81 -4.99 -13.16
N LEU A 8 1.24 -3.81 -12.74
CA LEU A 8 0.37 -2.67 -12.41
C LEU A 8 0.25 -1.64 -13.55
N GLY A 9 1.10 -1.71 -14.58
CA GLY A 9 1.14 -0.72 -15.66
C GLY A 9 1.74 0.62 -15.22
N THR A 10 2.62 0.62 -14.22
CA THR A 10 3.33 1.81 -13.72
C THR A 10 4.71 1.95 -14.35
N LYS A 11 5.40 3.08 -14.13
CA LYS A 11 6.77 3.29 -14.62
C LYS A 11 7.79 2.58 -13.75
N TYR A 12 7.58 2.60 -12.42
CA TYR A 12 8.50 2.04 -11.44
C TYR A 12 7.81 0.93 -10.64
N PRO A 13 8.56 -0.07 -10.13
CA PRO A 13 8.02 -1.13 -9.29
C PRO A 13 7.78 -0.66 -7.84
N ILE A 14 7.08 0.45 -7.69
CA ILE A 14 6.88 1.16 -6.42
C ILE A 14 5.39 1.44 -6.19
N ILE A 15 4.92 1.14 -4.99
CA ILE A 15 3.61 1.55 -4.47
C ILE A 15 3.84 2.61 -3.39
N GLN A 16 3.10 3.71 -3.45
CA GLN A 16 2.96 4.60 -2.29
C GLN A 16 1.98 3.97 -1.32
N GLY A 17 2.40 3.73 -0.08
CA GLY A 17 1.57 3.08 0.94
C GLY A 17 0.33 3.87 1.30
N GLY A 18 -0.77 3.17 1.57
CA GLY A 18 -2.01 3.77 2.06
C GLY A 18 -1.85 4.26 3.49
N MET A 19 -1.68 5.55 3.69
CA MET A 19 -1.50 6.19 4.99
C MET A 19 -2.78 6.92 5.40
N ALA A 20 -3.45 6.46 6.48
CA ALA A 20 -4.67 7.08 6.98
C ALA A 20 -4.46 8.58 7.25
N ASN A 21 -5.45 9.40 6.89
CA ASN A 21 -5.44 10.87 7.01
C ASN A 21 -4.35 11.62 6.19
N ILE A 22 -3.48 10.92 5.47
CA ILE A 22 -2.36 11.50 4.70
C ILE A 22 -2.51 11.21 3.22
N ALA A 23 -2.77 9.95 2.87
CA ALA A 23 -2.86 9.50 1.49
C ALA A 23 -4.21 9.87 0.86
N THR A 24 -4.35 11.15 0.50
CA THR A 24 -5.52 11.73 -0.18
C THR A 24 -5.54 11.37 -1.67
N GLY A 25 -6.65 11.67 -2.35
CA GLY A 25 -6.76 11.52 -3.80
C GLY A 25 -5.75 12.37 -4.57
N GLU A 26 -5.43 13.56 -4.08
CA GLU A 26 -4.42 14.46 -4.68
C GLU A 26 -3.03 13.90 -4.54
N PHE A 27 -2.68 13.42 -3.34
CA PHE A 27 -1.37 12.81 -3.09
C PHE A 27 -1.18 11.51 -3.89
N ALA A 28 -2.20 10.67 -3.94
CA ALA A 28 -2.19 9.46 -4.77
C ALA A 28 -2.00 9.79 -6.27
N ALA A 29 -2.70 10.81 -6.77
CA ALA A 29 -2.53 11.27 -8.15
C ALA A 29 -1.11 11.76 -8.44
N ALA A 30 -0.50 12.52 -7.52
CA ALA A 30 0.87 13.00 -7.65
C ALA A 30 1.86 11.82 -7.72
N CYS A 31 1.73 10.83 -6.84
CA CYS A 31 2.55 9.61 -6.86
C CYS A 31 2.37 8.82 -8.18
N SER A 32 1.14 8.71 -8.69
CA SER A 32 0.86 8.03 -9.96
C SER A 32 1.46 8.79 -11.14
N ASN A 33 1.36 10.11 -11.18
CA ASN A 33 1.97 10.96 -12.20
C ASN A 33 3.51 10.89 -12.18
N ALA A 34 4.10 10.72 -10.98
CA ALA A 34 5.54 10.50 -10.83
C ALA A 34 5.99 9.10 -11.34
N GLY A 35 5.04 8.16 -11.52
CA GLY A 35 5.30 6.83 -12.09
C GLY A 35 5.27 5.67 -11.12
N ALA A 36 4.90 5.89 -9.85
CA ALA A 36 4.56 4.85 -8.89
C ALA A 36 3.08 4.46 -9.00
N LEU A 37 2.59 3.54 -8.18
CA LEU A 37 1.16 3.38 -7.93
C LEU A 37 0.78 4.22 -6.71
N GLY A 38 0.03 5.29 -6.90
CA GLY A 38 -0.56 6.06 -5.81
C GLY A 38 -1.72 5.31 -5.16
N ILE A 39 -1.83 5.36 -3.84
CA ILE A 39 -2.90 4.69 -3.08
C ILE A 39 -3.62 5.71 -2.19
N ILE A 40 -4.94 5.77 -2.31
CA ILE A 40 -5.80 6.54 -1.40
C ILE A 40 -5.99 5.73 -0.12
N GLY A 41 -5.70 6.30 1.04
CA GLY A 41 -5.84 5.65 2.34
C GLY A 41 -7.21 5.87 2.97
N ALA A 42 -8.14 4.93 2.83
CA ALA A 42 -9.52 5.08 3.29
C ALA A 42 -9.70 5.03 4.82
N GLY A 43 -8.67 4.66 5.60
CA GLY A 43 -8.81 4.38 7.03
C GLY A 43 -9.28 5.54 7.92
N GLY A 44 -9.17 6.78 7.47
CA GLY A 44 -9.67 7.97 8.18
C GLY A 44 -10.88 8.64 7.51
N MET A 45 -11.49 8.01 6.50
CA MET A 45 -12.56 8.58 5.69
C MET A 45 -13.91 7.97 6.03
N ASN A 46 -14.98 8.67 5.69
CA ASN A 46 -16.30 8.08 5.50
C ASN A 46 -16.54 7.79 4.01
N ALA A 47 -17.68 7.20 3.67
CA ALA A 47 -18.03 6.81 2.31
C ALA A 47 -18.03 7.97 1.32
N ASP A 48 -18.63 9.11 1.69
CA ASP A 48 -18.68 10.30 0.84
C ASP A 48 -17.28 10.85 0.58
N THR A 49 -16.48 10.99 1.62
CA THR A 49 -15.09 11.47 1.53
C THR A 49 -14.23 10.54 0.67
N LEU A 50 -14.40 9.21 0.80
CA LEU A 50 -13.69 8.27 -0.07
C LEU A 50 -14.06 8.47 -1.53
N ARG A 51 -15.35 8.59 -1.84
CA ARG A 51 -15.85 8.82 -3.19
C ARG A 51 -15.32 10.13 -3.79
N GLU A 52 -15.33 11.21 -3.01
CA GLU A 52 -14.75 12.49 -3.41
C GLU A 52 -13.25 12.37 -3.72
N ASN A 53 -12.48 11.71 -2.87
CA ASN A 53 -11.04 11.49 -3.08
C ASN A 53 -10.75 10.67 -4.35
N ILE A 54 -11.53 9.60 -4.61
CA ILE A 54 -11.40 8.81 -5.84
C ILE A 54 -11.68 9.68 -7.07
N ARG A 55 -12.76 10.45 -7.06
CA ARG A 55 -13.14 11.35 -8.18
C ARG A 55 -12.10 12.44 -8.37
N ARG A 56 -11.58 13.01 -7.29
CA ARG A 56 -10.52 14.01 -7.34
C ARG A 56 -9.22 13.43 -7.93
N CYS A 57 -8.83 12.22 -7.53
CA CYS A 57 -7.70 11.53 -8.13
C CYS A 57 -7.85 11.35 -9.63
N LYS A 58 -9.01 10.90 -10.11
CA LYS A 58 -9.32 10.73 -11.54
C LYS A 58 -9.26 12.03 -12.34
N GLN A 59 -9.57 13.18 -11.72
CA GLN A 59 -9.43 14.49 -12.36
C GLN A 59 -7.98 14.92 -12.55
N LEU A 60 -7.07 14.42 -11.71
CA LEU A 60 -5.66 14.83 -11.64
C LEU A 60 -4.70 13.88 -12.34
N THR A 61 -5.13 12.65 -12.65
CA THR A 61 -4.28 11.66 -13.33
C THR A 61 -5.09 10.73 -14.22
N ASP A 62 -4.50 10.33 -15.34
CA ASP A 62 -4.93 9.23 -16.21
C ASP A 62 -4.18 7.91 -15.92
N LYS A 63 -3.27 7.93 -14.96
CA LYS A 63 -2.43 6.79 -14.57
C LYS A 63 -3.15 5.88 -13.59
N PRO A 64 -2.73 4.60 -13.48
CA PRO A 64 -3.26 3.68 -12.48
C PRO A 64 -3.08 4.22 -11.07
N PHE A 65 -4.12 4.05 -10.24
CA PHE A 65 -4.08 4.30 -8.81
C PHE A 65 -4.93 3.25 -8.07
N GLY A 66 -4.80 3.18 -6.77
CA GLY A 66 -5.55 2.25 -5.95
C GLY A 66 -6.14 2.88 -4.70
N VAL A 67 -6.85 2.04 -3.94
CA VAL A 67 -7.42 2.38 -2.63
C VAL A 67 -6.98 1.35 -1.60
N ASN A 68 -6.51 1.81 -0.44
CA ASN A 68 -6.29 0.95 0.72
C ASN A 68 -7.51 0.94 1.61
N ILE A 69 -8.05 -0.26 1.87
CA ILE A 69 -9.19 -0.47 2.77
C ILE A 69 -8.71 -1.20 4.01
N MET A 70 -8.85 -0.55 5.18
CA MET A 70 -8.68 -1.19 6.47
C MET A 70 -9.95 -2.01 6.76
N LEU A 71 -9.85 -3.34 6.77
CA LEU A 71 -11.02 -4.23 6.83
C LEU A 71 -11.74 -4.22 8.19
N MET A 72 -11.11 -3.68 9.24
CA MET A 72 -11.73 -3.43 10.54
C MET A 72 -12.55 -2.13 10.58
N HIS A 73 -12.52 -1.31 9.51
CA HIS A 73 -13.29 -0.07 9.47
C HIS A 73 -14.80 -0.36 9.47
N PRO A 74 -15.63 0.38 10.23
CA PRO A 74 -17.09 0.14 10.30
C PRO A 74 -17.78 0.19 8.93
N GLN A 75 -17.29 1.01 8.00
CA GLN A 75 -17.83 1.15 6.64
C GLN A 75 -17.06 0.32 5.59
N ALA A 76 -16.31 -0.70 5.98
CA ALA A 76 -15.50 -1.49 5.04
C ALA A 76 -16.37 -2.13 3.93
N ASP A 77 -17.59 -2.55 4.24
CA ASP A 77 -18.52 -3.11 3.24
C ASP A 77 -18.94 -2.07 2.20
N GLU A 78 -19.19 -0.85 2.63
CA GLU A 78 -19.54 0.27 1.76
C GLU A 78 -18.33 0.71 0.91
N PHE A 79 -17.15 0.79 1.50
CA PHE A 79 -15.90 1.08 0.77
C PHE A 79 -15.62 0.04 -0.31
N ALA A 80 -15.88 -1.25 -0.02
CA ALA A 80 -15.71 -2.33 -0.97
C ALA A 80 -16.63 -2.21 -2.19
N GLN A 81 -17.82 -1.63 -2.03
CA GLN A 81 -18.74 -1.33 -3.12
C GLN A 81 -18.31 -0.08 -3.90
N ILE A 82 -17.92 0.99 -3.20
CA ILE A 82 -17.49 2.26 -3.80
C ILE A 82 -16.32 2.05 -4.77
N VAL A 83 -15.34 1.25 -4.42
CA VAL A 83 -14.19 0.99 -5.32
C VAL A 83 -14.60 0.31 -6.62
N VAL A 84 -15.65 -0.52 -6.60
CA VAL A 84 -16.25 -1.14 -7.80
C VAL A 84 -17.01 -0.11 -8.61
N GLU A 85 -17.92 0.63 -7.97
CA GLU A 85 -18.76 1.66 -8.61
C GLU A 85 -17.92 2.76 -9.27
N GLU A 86 -16.85 3.18 -8.60
CA GLU A 86 -15.91 4.17 -9.09
C GLU A 86 -14.83 3.59 -10.02
N GLY A 87 -14.82 2.30 -10.32
CA GLY A 87 -13.90 1.68 -11.27
C GLY A 87 -12.41 1.85 -10.89
N VAL A 88 -12.08 1.64 -9.60
CA VAL A 88 -10.70 1.63 -9.10
C VAL A 88 -9.97 0.40 -9.64
N GLN A 89 -8.70 0.56 -10.03
CA GLN A 89 -7.95 -0.54 -10.67
C GLN A 89 -7.30 -1.48 -9.67
N VAL A 90 -6.91 -0.98 -8.49
CA VAL A 90 -6.17 -1.74 -7.47
C VAL A 90 -6.75 -1.50 -6.09
N VAL A 91 -6.95 -2.56 -5.33
CA VAL A 91 -7.31 -2.48 -3.90
C VAL A 91 -6.21 -3.16 -3.10
N THR A 92 -5.65 -2.43 -2.14
CA THR A 92 -4.83 -3.02 -1.07
C THR A 92 -5.67 -3.13 0.20
N THR A 93 -5.41 -4.12 1.03
CA THR A 93 -6.15 -4.28 2.29
C THR A 93 -5.22 -4.56 3.45
N GLY A 94 -5.59 -4.05 4.62
CA GLY A 94 -4.93 -4.36 5.89
C GLY A 94 -5.93 -4.68 6.99
N ALA A 95 -5.45 -5.19 8.11
CA ALA A 95 -6.24 -5.42 9.33
C ALA A 95 -7.51 -6.26 9.09
N GLY A 96 -7.36 -7.44 8.47
CA GLY A 96 -8.47 -8.38 8.27
C GLY A 96 -8.31 -9.31 7.07
N ASN A 97 -9.32 -10.14 6.83
CA ASN A 97 -9.36 -11.09 5.71
C ASN A 97 -10.28 -10.53 4.60
N PRO A 98 -9.75 -10.28 3.38
CA PRO A 98 -10.54 -9.75 2.28
C PRO A 98 -11.46 -10.77 1.60
N GLY A 99 -11.46 -12.03 2.03
CA GLY A 99 -12.09 -13.17 1.33
C GLY A 99 -13.53 -12.93 0.89
N LYS A 100 -14.34 -12.25 1.70
CA LYS A 100 -15.73 -11.93 1.35
C LYS A 100 -15.88 -10.94 0.19
N TYR A 101 -14.87 -10.12 -0.07
CA TYR A 101 -14.90 -9.10 -1.12
C TYR A 101 -14.19 -9.52 -2.42
N VAL A 102 -13.23 -10.44 -2.32
CA VAL A 102 -12.42 -10.87 -3.47
C VAL A 102 -13.27 -11.26 -4.69
N PRO A 103 -14.35 -12.06 -4.57
CA PRO A 103 -15.15 -12.42 -5.75
C PRO A 103 -15.74 -11.21 -6.48
N MET A 104 -16.25 -10.24 -5.74
CA MET A 104 -16.84 -9.01 -6.28
C MET A 104 -15.75 -8.15 -6.97
N TRP A 105 -14.62 -7.94 -6.33
CA TRP A 105 -13.51 -7.16 -6.90
C TRP A 105 -12.91 -7.81 -8.13
N LYS A 106 -12.74 -9.14 -8.12
CA LYS A 106 -12.24 -9.88 -9.29
C LYS A 106 -13.23 -9.83 -10.47
N ALA A 107 -14.52 -9.92 -10.20
CA ALA A 107 -15.56 -9.78 -11.24
C ALA A 107 -15.55 -8.36 -11.88
N ALA A 108 -15.17 -7.34 -11.11
CA ALA A 108 -14.99 -5.98 -11.59
C ALA A 108 -13.61 -5.71 -12.25
N GLY A 109 -12.73 -6.73 -12.34
CA GLY A 109 -11.39 -6.58 -12.90
C GLY A 109 -10.38 -5.87 -11.99
N ILE A 110 -10.70 -5.68 -10.72
CA ILE A 110 -9.84 -5.04 -9.73
C ILE A 110 -8.72 -6.00 -9.31
N LYS A 111 -7.49 -5.52 -9.26
CA LYS A 111 -6.36 -6.25 -8.67
C LYS A 111 -6.41 -6.14 -7.15
N VAL A 112 -6.34 -7.28 -6.47
CA VAL A 112 -6.45 -7.38 -5.00
C VAL A 112 -5.09 -7.73 -4.43
N ILE A 113 -4.54 -6.84 -3.58
CA ILE A 113 -3.18 -6.94 -3.04
C ILE A 113 -3.23 -6.71 -1.52
N PRO A 114 -3.52 -7.75 -0.72
CA PRO A 114 -3.55 -7.63 0.73
C PRO A 114 -2.16 -7.50 1.35
N VAL A 115 -2.11 -6.81 2.51
CA VAL A 115 -0.93 -6.72 3.36
C VAL A 115 -0.89 -7.91 4.32
N VAL A 116 0.29 -8.52 4.46
CA VAL A 116 0.54 -9.67 5.34
C VAL A 116 1.79 -9.45 6.19
N ALA A 117 1.73 -9.90 7.44
CA ALA A 117 2.86 -9.85 8.38
C ALA A 117 3.45 -11.24 8.67
N ALA A 118 2.99 -12.29 7.95
CA ALA A 118 3.48 -13.65 8.13
C ALA A 118 3.22 -14.51 6.87
N ALA A 119 4.12 -15.45 6.60
CA ALA A 119 4.00 -16.35 5.45
C ALA A 119 2.75 -17.24 5.50
N VAL A 120 2.30 -17.64 6.68
CA VAL A 120 1.06 -18.43 6.84
C VAL A 120 -0.18 -17.68 6.36
N LEU A 121 -0.22 -16.36 6.55
CA LEU A 121 -1.32 -15.52 6.06
C LEU A 121 -1.28 -15.43 4.54
N ALA A 122 -0.10 -15.24 3.95
CA ALA A 122 0.06 -15.23 2.50
C ALA A 122 -0.45 -16.53 1.86
N LYS A 123 -0.07 -17.69 2.38
CA LYS A 123 -0.58 -19.01 1.94
C LYS A 123 -2.09 -19.15 2.03
N HIS A 124 -2.69 -18.59 3.08
CA HIS A 124 -4.14 -18.62 3.23
C HIS A 124 -4.83 -17.74 2.17
N LEU A 125 -4.31 -16.52 1.97
CA LEU A 125 -4.90 -15.55 1.05
C LEU A 125 -4.69 -15.93 -0.42
N GLU A 126 -3.60 -16.59 -0.78
CA GLU A 126 -3.35 -17.10 -2.12
C GLU A 126 -4.51 -17.97 -2.65
N LYS A 127 -5.09 -18.80 -1.76
CA LYS A 127 -6.23 -19.66 -2.11
C LYS A 127 -7.52 -18.91 -2.46
N LEU A 128 -7.56 -17.61 -2.17
CA LEU A 128 -8.70 -16.74 -2.48
C LEU A 128 -8.64 -16.15 -3.89
N GLY A 129 -7.55 -16.36 -4.64
CA GLY A 129 -7.38 -15.85 -6.01
C GLY A 129 -6.98 -14.38 -6.08
N ILE A 130 -6.28 -13.88 -5.08
CA ILE A 130 -5.67 -12.54 -5.07
C ILE A 130 -4.55 -12.42 -6.10
N ASP A 131 -4.09 -11.20 -6.42
CA ASP A 131 -3.14 -10.96 -7.52
C ASP A 131 -1.68 -10.85 -7.05
N ALA A 132 -1.46 -10.42 -5.83
CA ALA A 132 -0.14 -10.28 -5.19
C ALA A 132 -0.32 -10.12 -3.67
N VAL A 133 0.78 -10.12 -2.92
CA VAL A 133 0.77 -9.81 -1.48
C VAL A 133 1.84 -8.76 -1.16
N ILE A 134 1.55 -7.89 -0.18
CA ILE A 134 2.52 -6.98 0.40
C ILE A 134 3.01 -7.60 1.71
N ALA A 135 4.27 -8.04 1.74
CA ALA A 135 4.94 -8.52 2.95
C ALA A 135 5.47 -7.31 3.73
N GLU A 136 4.77 -6.97 4.81
CA GLU A 136 5.04 -5.77 5.59
C GLU A 136 5.73 -6.11 6.91
N GLY A 137 7.00 -5.70 7.02
CA GLY A 137 7.80 -5.87 8.22
C GLY A 137 7.54 -4.81 9.29
N THR A 138 8.10 -5.06 10.48
CA THR A 138 7.92 -4.21 11.67
C THR A 138 8.49 -2.80 11.53
N GLU A 139 9.34 -2.55 10.53
CA GLU A 139 9.88 -1.21 10.21
C GLU A 139 8.85 -0.30 9.53
N SER A 140 7.67 -0.81 9.22
CA SER A 140 6.54 -0.01 8.71
C SER A 140 5.84 0.76 9.84
N GLY A 141 5.00 1.72 9.46
CA GLY A 141 4.11 2.41 10.40
C GLY A 141 2.73 1.75 10.52
N GLY A 142 1.98 2.07 11.57
CA GLY A 142 0.63 1.59 11.80
C GLY A 142 0.56 0.24 12.52
N HIS A 143 -0.37 -0.61 12.10
CA HIS A 143 -0.58 -1.94 12.69
C HIS A 143 0.34 -2.97 12.03
N VAL A 144 1.54 -3.12 12.54
CA VAL A 144 2.59 -4.00 11.98
C VAL A 144 2.74 -5.29 12.77
N GLY A 145 3.28 -6.32 12.12
CA GLY A 145 3.72 -7.55 12.78
C GLY A 145 5.06 -7.37 13.49
N GLU A 146 5.55 -8.45 14.09
CA GLU A 146 6.80 -8.46 14.88
C GLU A 146 8.05 -8.76 14.03
N MET A 147 7.88 -9.29 12.82
CA MET A 147 8.98 -9.75 11.99
C MET A 147 9.60 -8.62 11.18
N ALA A 148 10.91 -8.46 11.21
CA ALA A 148 11.63 -7.50 10.38
C ALA A 148 11.50 -7.83 8.88
N THR A 149 11.48 -6.81 8.03
CA THR A 149 11.31 -6.92 6.58
C THR A 149 12.32 -7.88 5.94
N MET A 150 13.59 -7.81 6.34
CA MET A 150 14.65 -8.69 5.83
C MET A 150 14.42 -10.17 6.12
N ALA A 151 13.75 -10.50 7.23
CA ALA A 151 13.41 -11.88 7.59
C ALA A 151 12.06 -12.32 6.98
N LEU A 152 11.10 -11.42 6.90
CA LEU A 152 9.73 -11.71 6.43
C LEU A 152 9.68 -11.97 4.92
N VAL A 153 10.29 -11.07 4.12
CA VAL A 153 10.15 -11.09 2.65
C VAL A 153 10.55 -12.44 2.06
N PRO A 154 11.74 -12.99 2.32
CA PRO A 154 12.12 -14.29 1.74
C PRO A 154 11.22 -15.43 2.21
N GLN A 155 10.74 -15.41 3.46
CA GLN A 155 9.81 -16.44 3.95
C GLN A 155 8.46 -16.39 3.22
N VAL A 156 7.97 -15.19 2.89
CA VAL A 156 6.74 -15.05 2.12
C VAL A 156 6.98 -15.48 0.66
N VAL A 157 8.10 -15.07 0.06
CA VAL A 157 8.49 -15.46 -1.31
C VAL A 157 8.56 -16.98 -1.47
N ASP A 158 9.18 -17.67 -0.50
CA ASP A 158 9.30 -19.13 -0.53
C ASP A 158 7.98 -19.86 -0.23
N ALA A 159 6.99 -19.14 0.30
CA ALA A 159 5.74 -19.71 0.77
C ALA A 159 4.61 -19.69 -0.28
N VAL A 160 4.64 -18.81 -1.27
CA VAL A 160 3.57 -18.59 -2.25
C VAL A 160 4.09 -18.50 -3.68
N ASP A 161 3.25 -18.82 -4.64
CA ASP A 161 3.54 -18.64 -6.09
C ASP A 161 3.14 -17.23 -6.59
N LEU A 162 2.59 -16.39 -5.72
CA LEU A 162 2.16 -15.02 -6.04
C LEU A 162 3.35 -14.04 -6.05
N PRO A 163 3.24 -12.94 -6.82
CA PRO A 163 4.14 -11.81 -6.70
C PRO A 163 4.14 -11.25 -5.27
N VAL A 164 5.33 -11.08 -4.69
CA VAL A 164 5.52 -10.53 -3.34
C VAL A 164 6.09 -9.12 -3.44
N ILE A 165 5.50 -8.18 -2.72
CA ILE A 165 5.93 -6.78 -2.64
C ILE A 165 6.49 -6.57 -1.24
N ALA A 166 7.71 -6.04 -1.13
CA ALA A 166 8.31 -5.76 0.17
C ALA A 166 7.85 -4.40 0.70
N ALA A 167 7.55 -4.33 1.99
CA ALA A 167 7.21 -3.09 2.69
C ALA A 167 7.85 -3.04 4.08
N GLY A 168 8.24 -1.84 4.50
CA GLY A 168 8.90 -1.60 5.79
C GLY A 168 10.39 -1.27 5.64
N GLY A 169 10.78 -0.09 6.13
CA GLY A 169 12.17 0.37 6.14
C GLY A 169 12.79 0.66 4.78
N ILE A 170 12.00 0.86 3.74
CA ILE A 170 12.46 1.09 2.37
C ILE A 170 12.32 2.57 2.02
N ALA A 171 13.44 3.26 1.83
CA ALA A 171 13.49 4.71 1.58
C ALA A 171 14.36 5.11 0.38
N ASP A 172 15.24 4.24 -0.11
CA ASP A 172 16.13 4.54 -1.24
C ASP A 172 16.35 3.35 -2.20
N GLY A 173 17.11 3.60 -3.28
CA GLY A 173 17.36 2.60 -4.31
C GLY A 173 18.18 1.39 -3.85
N ARG A 174 18.99 1.51 -2.77
CA ARG A 174 19.76 0.39 -2.21
C ARG A 174 18.83 -0.62 -1.55
N GLN A 175 17.84 -0.11 -0.82
CA GLN A 175 16.82 -0.94 -0.15
C GLN A 175 15.86 -1.56 -1.16
N LEU A 176 15.50 -0.83 -2.23
CA LEU A 176 14.77 -1.42 -3.36
C LEU A 176 15.57 -2.57 -3.98
N ALA A 177 16.85 -2.38 -4.26
CA ALA A 177 17.70 -3.44 -4.81
C ALA A 177 17.82 -4.65 -3.86
N ALA A 178 17.92 -4.41 -2.56
CA ALA A 178 17.91 -5.46 -1.54
C ALA A 178 16.58 -6.24 -1.53
N ALA A 179 15.44 -5.55 -1.60
CA ALA A 179 14.12 -6.18 -1.67
C ALA A 179 13.98 -7.08 -2.91
N LEU A 180 14.46 -6.63 -4.08
CA LEU A 180 14.50 -7.44 -5.30
C LEU A 180 15.41 -8.65 -5.15
N ALA A 181 16.58 -8.50 -4.50
CA ALA A 181 17.50 -9.61 -4.21
C ALA A 181 16.90 -10.66 -3.26
N LEU A 182 16.00 -10.25 -2.35
CA LEU A 182 15.22 -11.14 -1.48
C LEU A 182 14.07 -11.84 -2.20
N GLY A 183 13.86 -11.57 -3.49
CA GLY A 183 12.83 -12.21 -4.31
C GLY A 183 11.53 -11.40 -4.44
N ALA A 184 11.44 -10.20 -3.88
CA ALA A 184 10.27 -9.33 -4.10
C ALA A 184 10.21 -8.86 -5.56
N CYS A 185 8.99 -8.60 -6.07
CA CYS A 185 8.78 -8.05 -7.41
C CYS A 185 8.78 -6.51 -7.46
N GLY A 186 8.78 -5.87 -6.30
CA GLY A 186 8.74 -4.42 -6.11
C GLY A 186 8.58 -4.07 -4.65
N VAL A 187 8.32 -2.80 -4.36
CA VAL A 187 8.26 -2.29 -2.99
C VAL A 187 7.05 -1.40 -2.75
N GLN A 188 6.59 -1.36 -1.49
CA GLN A 188 5.71 -0.32 -0.98
C GLN A 188 6.51 0.59 -0.04
N VAL A 189 6.38 1.89 -0.23
CA VAL A 189 7.08 2.92 0.55
C VAL A 189 6.08 3.92 1.16
N GLY A 190 6.40 4.44 2.32
CA GLY A 190 5.55 5.38 3.05
C GLY A 190 6.31 6.63 3.48
N THR A 191 7.03 6.55 4.60
CA THR A 191 7.64 7.69 5.30
C THR A 191 8.53 8.56 4.42
N CYS A 192 9.29 7.97 3.50
CA CYS A 192 10.16 8.73 2.58
C CYS A 192 9.38 9.67 1.64
N LEU A 193 8.09 9.42 1.40
CA LEU A 193 7.23 10.27 0.59
C LEU A 193 6.57 11.41 1.38
N LEU A 194 6.61 11.37 2.72
CA LEU A 194 5.99 12.40 3.56
C LEU A 194 6.65 13.76 3.41
N VAL A 195 7.91 13.80 3.01
CA VAL A 195 8.67 15.05 2.81
C VAL A 195 8.46 15.68 1.44
N SER A 196 7.69 15.06 0.54
CA SER A 196 7.38 15.64 -0.76
C SER A 196 6.48 16.88 -0.62
N GLU A 197 6.56 17.79 -1.58
CA GLU A 197 5.74 19.01 -1.62
C GLU A 197 4.24 18.67 -1.68
N GLU A 198 3.89 17.63 -2.43
CA GLU A 198 2.52 17.18 -2.65
C GLU A 198 1.88 16.47 -1.44
N CYS A 199 2.69 16.07 -0.46
CA CYS A 199 2.17 15.45 0.75
C CYS A 199 1.46 16.50 1.63
N PRO A 200 0.19 16.28 2.04
CA PRO A 200 -0.62 17.32 2.72
C PRO A 200 -0.30 17.51 4.21
N ILE A 201 0.79 16.92 4.73
CA ILE A 201 1.17 17.09 6.14
C ILE A 201 1.77 18.49 6.38
N HIS A 202 1.70 18.94 7.64
CA HIS A 202 2.21 20.25 8.05
C HIS A 202 3.73 20.36 7.83
N GLU A 203 4.21 21.53 7.39
CA GLU A 203 5.63 21.76 7.07
C GLU A 203 6.57 21.54 8.26
N ASN A 204 6.14 21.81 9.50
CA ASN A 204 6.94 21.49 10.69
C ASN A 204 7.18 19.99 10.84
N TYR A 205 6.22 19.16 10.41
CA TYR A 205 6.41 17.70 10.44
C TYR A 205 7.38 17.25 9.35
N LYS A 206 7.28 17.82 8.13
CA LYS A 206 8.27 17.56 7.07
C LYS A 206 9.68 17.94 7.52
N ALA A 207 9.83 19.14 8.14
CA ALA A 207 11.10 19.59 8.67
C ALA A 207 11.66 18.66 9.76
N ALA A 208 10.81 18.16 10.66
CA ALA A 208 11.22 17.21 11.69
C ALA A 208 11.68 15.88 11.09
N LEU A 209 11.00 15.38 10.03
CA LEU A 209 11.41 14.18 9.32
C LEU A 209 12.76 14.33 8.61
N LEU A 210 13.00 15.48 7.98
CA LEU A 210 14.28 15.76 7.30
C LEU A 210 15.46 15.84 8.28
N LEU A 211 15.21 16.28 9.52
CA LEU A 211 16.23 16.34 10.58
C LEU A 211 16.44 15.00 11.29
N SER A 212 15.48 14.08 11.16
CA SER A 212 15.51 12.81 11.88
C SER A 212 16.23 11.74 11.07
N LEU A 213 17.31 11.18 11.62
CA LEU A 213 18.00 10.04 11.04
C LEU A 213 17.25 8.71 11.23
N ILE A 214 16.24 8.67 12.12
CA ILE A 214 15.51 7.46 12.48
C ILE A 214 14.17 7.31 11.75
N HIS A 215 13.49 8.41 11.39
CA HIS A 215 12.14 8.37 10.78
C HIS A 215 12.12 7.89 9.33
N ILE A 216 13.27 7.70 8.71
CA ILE A 216 13.36 7.13 7.35
C ILE A 216 13.20 5.60 7.38
N SER A 217 13.48 4.98 8.51
CA SER A 217 13.57 3.51 8.65
C SER A 217 12.89 2.92 9.89
N GLU A 218 12.24 3.71 10.75
CA GLU A 218 11.62 3.19 11.96
C GLU A 218 10.10 3.38 11.99
N PRO A 219 9.36 2.42 12.60
CA PRO A 219 7.91 2.51 12.74
C PRO A 219 7.56 3.66 13.68
N THR A 220 6.70 4.55 13.21
CA THR A 220 6.03 5.51 14.08
C THR A 220 4.97 4.75 14.88
N ARG A 221 5.26 4.37 16.11
CA ARG A 221 4.26 3.85 17.02
C ARG A 221 3.33 5.00 17.41
N LEU A 222 2.08 4.93 16.99
CA LEU A 222 1.03 5.91 17.33
C LEU A 222 0.59 5.84 18.80
N ASP A 223 1.02 4.83 19.53
CA ASP A 223 0.70 4.58 20.93
C ASP A 223 1.64 5.27 21.93
N VAL A 224 2.52 6.16 21.46
CA VAL A 224 3.50 6.88 22.31
C VAL A 224 3.30 8.41 22.30
N ILE A 225 2.14 8.91 21.79
CA ILE A 225 1.76 10.32 21.84
C ILE A 225 0.58 10.52 22.76
#